data_7d07c183430724e680ef428bd20b933f
#
_entry.id   7d07c183430724e680ef428bd20b933f
#
_cell.length_a   1.000
_cell.length_b   1.000
_cell.length_c   1.000
_cell.angle_alpha   90.00
_cell.angle_beta   90.00
_cell.angle_gamma   90.00
#
_symmetry.space_group_name_H-M   'P 1'
#
loop_
_entity.id
_entity.type
_entity.pdbx_description
1 polymer ?
#
loop_
_entity_poly.entity_id
_entity_poly.type
_entity_poly.pdbx_seq_one_letter_code
_entity_poly.pdbx_strand_id
1 'polypeptide(L)'
;MKIRVVIPCFNEGEVITQTHQQLTEILSQDSSVKGYDYNMLFIDDGSTDTTIDEMQHLATIDRHVSFISFSRNFGKEAAMIAGYQHSTEFDAVIMIDCDLQHPPEYIPKMVEGFMEGYDQVIAKRDRSGENFSRKTLSHLYYKLVNCFVEEVQFDDGVGDFRLLSQRAVKSIASLEEYNRFSKGLFEWIGYNTKVFTYQNVARQKGESKWSFKKLFNYGIDGLISFNSKPLRMMIYLGLFIFSISVLYIIYLFINIMISGVNIPGYFSTIAAILLLGGIQLISIGVVGEYIGRIYYEVKARPKYIIQATNLSSIENDEKDIHKVYSK
;
A
#
# COMPACT_ATOMS: atom_id res chain seq x y z
N MET A 1 14.01 -20.34 16.35
CA MET A 1 13.56 -19.23 15.48
C MET A 1 12.16 -19.55 15.01
N LYS A 2 11.24 -18.56 15.03
CA LYS A 2 9.83 -18.72 14.61
C LYS A 2 9.55 -17.79 13.43
N ILE A 3 9.06 -18.33 12.33
CA ILE A 3 8.73 -17.57 11.12
C ILE A 3 7.23 -17.65 10.87
N ARG A 4 6.59 -16.53 10.56
CA ARG A 4 5.19 -16.48 10.14
C ARG A 4 5.11 -16.12 8.66
N VAL A 5 4.31 -16.87 7.91
CA VAL A 5 3.94 -16.52 6.54
C VAL A 5 2.53 -15.95 6.59
N VAL A 6 2.37 -14.70 6.17
CA VAL A 6 1.09 -13.98 6.13
C VAL A 6 0.57 -14.02 4.69
N ILE A 7 -0.66 -14.46 4.53
CA ILE A 7 -1.30 -14.70 3.23
C ILE A 7 -2.64 -13.94 3.19
N PRO A 8 -2.69 -12.70 2.66
CA PRO A 8 -3.94 -12.00 2.41
C PRO A 8 -4.77 -12.68 1.32
N CYS A 9 -6.06 -12.89 1.57
CA CYS A 9 -6.99 -13.55 0.66
C CYS A 9 -8.27 -12.72 0.50
N PHE A 10 -8.80 -12.69 -0.72
CA PHE A 10 -10.13 -12.12 -1.01
C PHE A 10 -10.75 -12.82 -2.22
N ASN A 11 -11.76 -13.66 -1.99
CA ASN A 11 -12.38 -14.51 -3.01
C ASN A 11 -11.33 -15.37 -3.74
N GLU A 12 -10.62 -16.18 -2.96
CA GLU A 12 -9.55 -17.07 -3.42
C GLU A 12 -9.84 -18.56 -3.05
N GLY A 13 -11.12 -18.92 -2.81
CA GLY A 13 -11.54 -20.26 -2.42
C GLY A 13 -11.05 -21.38 -3.34
N GLU A 14 -10.92 -21.11 -4.65
CA GLU A 14 -10.41 -22.10 -5.63
C GLU A 14 -8.90 -22.36 -5.53
N VAL A 15 -8.13 -21.46 -4.91
CA VAL A 15 -6.64 -21.48 -4.96
C VAL A 15 -6.03 -21.74 -3.59
N ILE A 16 -6.74 -21.42 -2.50
CA ILE A 16 -6.19 -21.42 -1.14
C ILE A 16 -5.64 -22.77 -0.70
N THR A 17 -6.33 -23.87 -1.03
CA THR A 17 -5.88 -25.23 -0.72
C THR A 17 -4.59 -25.59 -1.46
N GLN A 18 -4.46 -25.19 -2.73
CA GLN A 18 -3.24 -25.38 -3.51
C GLN A 18 -2.09 -24.55 -2.93
N THR A 19 -2.36 -23.31 -2.54
CA THR A 19 -1.37 -22.42 -1.91
C THR A 19 -0.87 -22.99 -0.59
N HIS A 20 -1.77 -23.46 0.26
CA HIS A 20 -1.41 -24.15 1.50
C HIS A 20 -0.50 -25.35 1.25
N GLN A 21 -0.85 -26.22 0.27
CA GLN A 21 -0.08 -27.41 -0.04
C GLN A 21 1.35 -27.07 -0.48
N GLN A 22 1.51 -26.11 -1.41
CA GLN A 22 2.83 -25.69 -1.89
C GLN A 22 3.66 -25.03 -0.78
N LEU A 23 3.07 -24.17 0.03
CA LEU A 23 3.76 -23.55 1.16
C LEU A 23 4.17 -24.59 2.20
N THR A 24 3.31 -25.57 2.52
CA THR A 24 3.61 -26.63 3.49
C THR A 24 4.79 -27.47 3.01
N GLU A 25 4.83 -27.85 1.74
CA GLU A 25 5.94 -28.63 1.16
C GLU A 25 7.28 -27.88 1.31
N ILE A 26 7.32 -26.61 0.90
CA ILE A 26 8.54 -25.80 0.93
C ILE A 26 8.97 -25.50 2.38
N LEU A 27 8.02 -25.07 3.21
CA LEU A 27 8.33 -24.67 4.60
C LEU A 27 8.74 -25.87 5.46
N SER A 28 8.09 -27.02 5.31
CA SER A 28 8.45 -28.22 6.06
C SER A 28 9.87 -28.72 5.70
N GLN A 29 10.23 -28.68 4.42
CA GLN A 29 11.55 -29.07 3.96
C GLN A 29 12.62 -28.07 4.46
N ASP A 30 12.41 -26.77 4.25
CA ASP A 30 13.39 -25.74 4.61
C ASP A 30 13.54 -25.61 6.14
N SER A 31 12.45 -25.70 6.90
CA SER A 31 12.47 -25.65 8.37
C SER A 31 13.23 -26.83 8.99
N SER A 32 13.11 -28.00 8.42
CA SER A 32 13.85 -29.19 8.88
C SER A 32 15.35 -29.04 8.68
N VAL A 33 15.79 -28.36 7.65
CA VAL A 33 17.21 -28.12 7.33
C VAL A 33 17.79 -26.97 8.16
N LYS A 34 17.05 -25.87 8.31
CA LYS A 34 17.52 -24.63 8.94
C LYS A 34 17.15 -24.53 10.44
N GLY A 35 16.35 -25.45 10.98
CA GLY A 35 16.01 -25.53 12.40
C GLY A 35 15.12 -24.38 12.89
N TYR A 36 14.03 -24.06 12.18
CA TYR A 36 13.04 -23.07 12.60
C TYR A 36 11.63 -23.66 12.64
N ASP A 37 10.76 -23.08 13.46
CA ASP A 37 9.32 -23.34 13.44
C ASP A 37 8.61 -22.35 12.51
N TYR A 38 7.53 -22.77 11.87
CA TYR A 38 6.75 -21.92 11.01
C TYR A 38 5.25 -21.94 11.35
N ASN A 39 4.57 -20.86 11.02
CA ASN A 39 3.12 -20.74 11.05
C ASN A 39 2.64 -19.99 9.81
N MET A 40 1.54 -20.41 9.22
CA MET A 40 0.85 -19.75 8.12
C MET A 40 -0.38 -19.02 8.67
N LEU A 41 -0.45 -17.70 8.46
CA LEU A 41 -1.57 -16.87 8.86
C LEU A 41 -2.32 -16.41 7.60
N PHE A 42 -3.46 -17.02 7.34
CA PHE A 42 -4.37 -16.60 6.30
C PHE A 42 -5.27 -15.47 6.81
N ILE A 43 -5.43 -14.41 5.99
CA ILE A 43 -6.27 -13.27 6.33
C ILE A 43 -7.33 -13.10 5.26
N ASP A 44 -8.55 -13.41 5.62
CA ASP A 44 -9.72 -13.23 4.78
C ASP A 44 -10.24 -11.79 4.88
N ASP A 45 -10.13 -11.05 3.80
CA ASP A 45 -10.63 -9.67 3.69
C ASP A 45 -12.15 -9.64 3.39
N GLY A 46 -12.95 -10.42 4.15
CA GLY A 46 -14.40 -10.46 4.04
C GLY A 46 -14.86 -11.03 2.70
N SER A 47 -14.39 -12.21 2.34
CA SER A 47 -14.77 -12.93 1.13
C SER A 47 -16.26 -13.30 1.14
N THR A 48 -16.81 -13.49 -0.04
CA THR A 48 -18.22 -13.88 -0.27
C THR A 48 -18.36 -15.26 -0.92
N ASP A 49 -17.25 -15.91 -1.19
CA ASP A 49 -17.14 -17.28 -1.72
C ASP A 49 -16.76 -18.27 -0.60
N THR A 50 -16.28 -19.45 -0.97
CA THR A 50 -15.89 -20.52 -0.04
C THR A 50 -14.55 -20.26 0.67
N THR A 51 -13.90 -19.11 0.52
CA THR A 51 -12.56 -18.84 1.06
C THR A 51 -12.47 -19.07 2.56
N ILE A 52 -13.44 -18.56 3.34
CA ILE A 52 -13.44 -18.72 4.80
C ILE A 52 -13.68 -20.18 5.22
N ASP A 53 -14.54 -20.91 4.52
CA ASP A 53 -14.82 -22.32 4.83
C ASP A 53 -13.55 -23.16 4.62
N GLU A 54 -12.82 -22.92 3.53
CA GLU A 54 -11.54 -23.56 3.24
C GLU A 54 -10.47 -23.22 4.30
N MET A 55 -10.36 -21.97 4.72
CA MET A 55 -9.43 -21.56 5.80
C MET A 55 -9.72 -22.29 7.11
N GLN A 56 -11.00 -22.36 7.50
CA GLN A 56 -11.41 -23.06 8.71
C GLN A 56 -11.09 -24.56 8.61
N HIS A 57 -11.36 -25.16 7.46
CA HIS A 57 -11.04 -26.55 7.21
C HIS A 57 -9.53 -26.80 7.34
N LEU A 58 -8.68 -25.99 6.67
CA LEU A 58 -7.23 -26.09 6.75
C LEU A 58 -6.72 -25.95 8.20
N ALA A 59 -7.29 -25.05 8.97
CA ALA A 59 -6.92 -24.87 10.38
C ALA A 59 -7.31 -26.07 11.28
N THR A 60 -8.26 -26.92 10.86
CA THR A 60 -8.59 -28.16 11.59
C THR A 60 -7.62 -29.30 11.31
N ILE A 61 -7.03 -29.34 10.12
CA ILE A 61 -6.18 -30.46 9.65
C ILE A 61 -4.68 -30.14 9.80
N ASP A 62 -4.28 -28.87 9.87
CA ASP A 62 -2.87 -28.45 10.01
C ASP A 62 -2.72 -27.45 11.16
N ARG A 63 -2.01 -27.88 12.20
CA ARG A 63 -1.71 -27.05 13.39
C ARG A 63 -0.85 -25.80 13.08
N HIS A 64 -0.20 -25.74 11.94
CA HIS A 64 0.60 -24.60 11.49
C HIS A 64 -0.28 -23.52 10.84
N VAL A 65 -1.58 -23.78 10.63
CA VAL A 65 -2.50 -22.85 10.01
C VAL A 65 -3.26 -22.05 11.07
N SER A 66 -3.18 -20.74 10.94
CA SER A 66 -4.00 -19.78 11.65
C SER A 66 -4.78 -18.93 10.65
N PHE A 67 -5.91 -18.38 11.08
CA PHE A 67 -6.67 -17.47 10.22
C PHE A 67 -7.27 -16.30 11.00
N ILE A 68 -7.51 -15.20 10.28
CA ILE A 68 -8.32 -14.06 10.67
C ILE A 68 -9.30 -13.78 9.54
N SER A 69 -10.60 -13.64 9.84
CA SER A 69 -11.59 -13.21 8.86
C SER A 69 -12.20 -11.89 9.29
N PHE A 70 -12.34 -10.95 8.35
CA PHE A 70 -12.94 -9.64 8.57
C PHE A 70 -14.44 -9.65 8.37
N SER A 71 -15.13 -8.74 9.07
CA SER A 71 -16.60 -8.59 8.97
C SER A 71 -17.11 -8.11 7.60
N ARG A 72 -16.23 -7.56 6.78
CA ARG A 72 -16.45 -7.13 5.39
C ARG A 72 -15.12 -6.88 4.70
N ASN A 73 -15.13 -6.57 3.40
CA ASN A 73 -13.94 -6.12 2.70
C ASN A 73 -13.48 -4.73 3.20
N PHE A 74 -12.25 -4.68 3.74
CA PHE A 74 -11.54 -3.48 4.18
C PHE A 74 -10.36 -3.12 3.26
N GLY A 75 -9.98 -4.02 2.35
CA GLY A 75 -8.92 -3.86 1.38
C GLY A 75 -7.61 -4.54 1.76
N LYS A 76 -6.77 -4.82 0.75
CA LYS A 76 -5.50 -5.54 0.91
C LYS A 76 -4.58 -4.91 1.96
N GLU A 77 -4.49 -3.57 2.02
CA GLU A 77 -3.66 -2.86 3.00
C GLU A 77 -4.11 -3.15 4.44
N ALA A 78 -5.43 -3.29 4.68
CA ALA A 78 -5.97 -3.68 5.97
C ALA A 78 -5.61 -5.12 6.33
N ALA A 79 -5.65 -6.05 5.38
CA ALA A 79 -5.23 -7.43 5.58
C ALA A 79 -3.73 -7.53 5.88
N MET A 80 -2.90 -6.77 5.16
CA MET A 80 -1.45 -6.73 5.39
C MET A 80 -1.11 -6.21 6.79
N ILE A 81 -1.71 -5.09 7.23
CA ILE A 81 -1.42 -4.55 8.57
C ILE A 81 -1.92 -5.48 9.67
N ALA A 82 -3.08 -6.12 9.52
CA ALA A 82 -3.55 -7.14 10.45
C ALA A 82 -2.53 -8.28 10.59
N GLY A 83 -2.01 -8.75 9.46
CA GLY A 83 -0.95 -9.77 9.45
C GLY A 83 0.28 -9.37 10.24
N TYR A 84 0.77 -8.14 10.07
CA TYR A 84 1.92 -7.65 10.81
C TYR A 84 1.62 -7.42 12.29
N GLN A 85 0.47 -6.82 12.64
CA GLN A 85 0.08 -6.57 14.03
C GLN A 85 -0.03 -7.86 14.85
N HIS A 86 -0.58 -8.92 14.25
CA HIS A 86 -0.72 -10.23 14.91
C HIS A 86 0.51 -11.14 14.75
N SER A 87 1.65 -10.60 14.27
CA SER A 87 2.90 -11.35 14.05
C SER A 87 4.11 -10.75 14.76
N THR A 88 3.92 -9.77 15.64
CA THR A 88 5.01 -9.05 16.32
C THR A 88 5.87 -9.89 17.26
N GLU A 89 5.42 -11.08 17.62
CA GLU A 89 6.14 -12.05 18.47
C GLU A 89 7.04 -13.03 17.66
N PHE A 90 6.92 -13.04 16.32
CA PHE A 90 7.72 -13.89 15.46
C PHE A 90 9.06 -13.23 15.14
N ASP A 91 10.12 -14.06 14.99
CA ASP A 91 11.47 -13.58 14.66
C ASP A 91 11.52 -12.97 13.25
N ALA A 92 10.74 -13.54 12.32
CA ALA A 92 10.57 -13.00 10.98
C ALA A 92 9.16 -13.26 10.44
N VAL A 93 8.71 -12.37 9.55
CA VAL A 93 7.40 -12.45 8.89
C VAL A 93 7.58 -12.34 7.38
N ILE A 94 7.02 -13.29 6.65
CA ILE A 94 7.01 -13.30 5.19
C ILE A 94 5.59 -12.94 4.72
N MET A 95 5.48 -11.97 3.83
CA MET A 95 4.22 -11.60 3.16
C MET A 95 4.22 -12.20 1.76
N ILE A 96 3.18 -12.96 1.41
CA ILE A 96 2.99 -13.56 0.08
C ILE A 96 1.51 -13.53 -0.31
N ASP A 97 1.22 -13.24 -1.58
CA ASP A 97 -0.16 -13.27 -2.10
C ASP A 97 -0.65 -14.72 -2.31
N CYS A 98 -1.95 -14.95 -2.10
CA CYS A 98 -2.58 -16.26 -2.21
C CYS A 98 -2.63 -16.80 -3.66
N ASP A 99 -2.51 -15.95 -4.67
CA ASP A 99 -2.74 -16.26 -6.09
C ASP A 99 -1.57 -16.99 -6.79
N LEU A 100 -0.54 -17.38 -6.04
CA LEU A 100 0.67 -18.09 -6.53
C LEU A 100 1.43 -17.36 -7.64
N GLN A 101 1.21 -16.04 -7.83
CA GLN A 101 2.04 -15.24 -8.75
C GLN A 101 3.45 -15.01 -8.20
N HIS A 102 3.60 -15.09 -6.90
CA HIS A 102 4.89 -15.05 -6.22
C HIS A 102 5.36 -16.49 -5.99
N PRO A 103 6.46 -16.92 -6.60
CA PRO A 103 6.94 -18.29 -6.47
C PRO A 103 7.39 -18.60 -5.03
N PRO A 104 6.70 -19.50 -4.29
CA PRO A 104 7.06 -19.82 -2.91
C PRO A 104 8.46 -20.41 -2.76
N GLU A 105 9.06 -20.94 -3.84
CA GLU A 105 10.41 -21.52 -3.89
C GLU A 105 11.50 -20.51 -3.51
N TYR A 106 11.19 -19.21 -3.49
CA TYR A 106 12.12 -18.17 -3.05
C TYR A 106 12.08 -17.92 -1.53
N ILE A 107 11.14 -18.50 -0.80
CA ILE A 107 11.06 -18.41 0.66
C ILE A 107 12.36 -18.88 1.34
N PRO A 108 12.95 -20.04 0.99
CA PRO A 108 14.23 -20.46 1.56
C PRO A 108 15.35 -19.43 1.41
N LYS A 109 15.41 -18.75 0.27
CA LYS A 109 16.38 -17.69 0.00
C LYS A 109 16.12 -16.41 0.82
N MET A 110 14.84 -16.12 1.10
CA MET A 110 14.49 -15.02 2.01
C MET A 110 14.95 -15.32 3.43
N VAL A 111 14.71 -16.53 3.90
CA VAL A 111 15.16 -16.98 5.24
C VAL A 111 16.68 -16.94 5.35
N GLU A 112 17.43 -17.32 4.31
CA GLU A 112 18.90 -17.17 4.27
C GLU A 112 19.31 -15.70 4.44
N GLY A 113 18.72 -14.78 3.68
CA GLY A 113 19.01 -13.36 3.80
C GLY A 113 18.73 -12.83 5.21
N PHE A 114 17.67 -13.30 5.86
CA PHE A 114 17.39 -12.97 7.26
C PHE A 114 18.46 -13.54 8.21
N MET A 115 18.89 -14.78 8.02
CA MET A 115 19.96 -15.40 8.82
C MET A 115 21.32 -14.73 8.62
N GLU A 116 21.56 -14.08 7.48
CA GLU A 116 22.72 -13.23 7.22
C GLU A 116 22.66 -11.86 7.97
N GLY A 117 21.52 -11.55 8.62
CA GLY A 117 21.34 -10.34 9.43
C GLY A 117 20.65 -9.18 8.70
N TYR A 118 20.02 -9.42 7.54
CA TYR A 118 19.18 -8.41 6.88
C TYR A 118 17.81 -8.33 7.54
N ASP A 119 17.31 -7.10 7.70
CA ASP A 119 15.99 -6.86 8.29
C ASP A 119 14.85 -6.95 7.27
N GLN A 120 15.17 -6.65 6.04
CA GLN A 120 14.26 -6.80 4.90
C GLN A 120 14.90 -7.64 3.82
N VAL A 121 14.20 -8.66 3.35
CA VAL A 121 14.63 -9.44 2.18
C VAL A 121 13.50 -9.39 1.16
N ILE A 122 13.77 -8.76 0.02
CA ILE A 122 12.77 -8.45 -0.99
C ILE A 122 12.97 -9.30 -2.24
N ALA A 123 11.90 -9.93 -2.69
CA ALA A 123 11.86 -10.53 -4.02
C ALA A 123 11.35 -9.49 -5.03
N LYS A 124 12.24 -9.03 -5.91
CA LYS A 124 11.94 -8.09 -6.99
C LYS A 124 11.60 -8.86 -8.26
N ARG A 125 10.44 -8.55 -8.83
CA ARG A 125 9.99 -9.17 -10.08
C ARG A 125 10.79 -8.65 -11.26
N ASP A 126 11.40 -9.57 -12.03
CA ASP A 126 12.00 -9.22 -13.31
C ASP A 126 10.89 -8.96 -14.36
N ARG A 127 10.95 -7.81 -15.01
CA ARG A 127 10.04 -7.41 -16.09
C ARG A 127 10.64 -7.63 -17.49
N SER A 128 11.70 -8.42 -17.59
CA SER A 128 12.23 -8.84 -18.87
C SER A 128 11.19 -9.75 -19.56
N GLY A 129 10.52 -9.25 -20.60
CA GLY A 129 9.46 -9.96 -21.33
C GLY A 129 8.08 -9.28 -21.30
N GLU A 130 7.90 -8.21 -20.51
CA GLU A 130 6.67 -7.40 -20.60
C GLU A 130 6.66 -6.54 -21.89
N ASN A 131 5.45 -6.24 -22.41
CA ASN A 131 5.27 -5.36 -23.55
C ASN A 131 5.95 -4.01 -23.33
N PHE A 132 6.71 -3.55 -24.34
CA PHE A 132 7.48 -2.30 -24.31
C PHE A 132 6.66 -1.08 -23.83
N SER A 133 5.41 -0.97 -24.26
CA SER A 133 4.49 0.11 -23.84
C SER A 133 4.19 0.10 -22.34
N ARG A 134 3.99 -1.08 -21.74
CA ARG A 134 3.75 -1.24 -20.28
C ARG A 134 5.00 -0.90 -19.47
N LYS A 135 6.15 -1.37 -19.92
CA LYS A 135 7.44 -1.11 -19.28
C LYS A 135 7.77 0.38 -19.28
N THR A 136 7.59 1.05 -20.43
CA THR A 136 7.85 2.49 -20.58
C THR A 136 6.90 3.33 -19.73
N LEU A 137 5.60 2.98 -19.70
CA LEU A 137 4.61 3.69 -18.89
C LEU A 137 4.89 3.54 -17.39
N SER A 138 5.24 2.35 -16.95
CA SER A 138 5.64 2.10 -15.55
C SER A 138 6.89 2.88 -15.18
N HIS A 139 7.94 2.84 -16.01
CA HIS A 139 9.16 3.58 -15.75
C HIS A 139 8.93 5.11 -15.69
N LEU A 140 8.11 5.64 -16.61
CA LEU A 140 7.72 7.06 -16.61
C LEU A 140 6.94 7.41 -15.33
N TYR A 141 6.02 6.54 -14.90
CA TYR A 141 5.27 6.69 -13.66
C TYR A 141 6.22 6.77 -12.45
N TYR A 142 7.10 5.78 -12.25
CA TYR A 142 8.03 5.78 -11.11
C TYR A 142 9.01 6.95 -11.16
N LYS A 143 9.49 7.35 -12.34
CA LYS A 143 10.33 8.53 -12.51
C LYS A 143 9.59 9.81 -12.10
N LEU A 144 8.33 9.92 -12.47
CA LEU A 144 7.49 11.07 -12.13
C LEU A 144 7.18 11.08 -10.62
N VAL A 145 6.80 9.94 -10.03
CA VAL A 145 6.55 9.82 -8.59
C VAL A 145 7.83 10.15 -7.79
N ASN A 146 8.97 9.56 -8.14
CA ASN A 146 10.24 9.83 -7.46
C ASN A 146 10.73 11.28 -7.63
N CYS A 147 10.32 11.99 -8.69
CA CYS A 147 10.61 13.43 -8.83
C CYS A 147 9.80 14.26 -7.82
N PHE A 148 8.61 13.84 -7.49
CA PHE A 148 7.73 14.54 -6.57
C PHE A 148 7.89 14.10 -5.11
N VAL A 149 8.21 12.82 -4.83
CA VAL A 149 8.38 12.30 -3.48
C VAL A 149 9.81 12.60 -2.98
N GLU A 150 9.92 13.16 -1.78
CA GLU A 150 11.22 13.54 -1.18
C GLU A 150 11.74 12.51 -0.19
N GLU A 151 10.83 11.83 0.54
CA GLU A 151 11.18 11.01 1.68
C GLU A 151 11.53 9.57 1.32
N VAL A 152 11.05 9.09 0.15
CA VAL A 152 11.12 7.68 -0.23
C VAL A 152 11.45 7.55 -1.71
N GLN A 153 12.32 6.62 -2.07
CA GLN A 153 12.57 6.25 -3.46
C GLN A 153 11.85 4.95 -3.79
N PHE A 154 10.94 5.00 -4.76
CA PHE A 154 10.21 3.82 -5.21
C PHE A 154 10.98 3.10 -6.30
N ASP A 155 11.32 1.84 -6.03
CA ASP A 155 11.93 0.94 -7.00
C ASP A 155 10.86 0.21 -7.84
N ASP A 156 11.02 0.26 -9.17
CA ASP A 156 10.15 -0.47 -10.08
C ASP A 156 10.34 -2.00 -9.91
N GLY A 157 9.23 -2.75 -9.86
CA GLY A 157 9.23 -4.20 -9.72
C GLY A 157 9.27 -4.71 -8.28
N VAL A 158 9.40 -3.84 -7.26
CA VAL A 158 9.26 -4.22 -5.84
C VAL A 158 7.78 -4.39 -5.51
N GLY A 159 7.42 -5.59 -5.06
CA GLY A 159 6.07 -5.96 -4.62
C GLY A 159 5.97 -6.14 -3.10
N ASP A 160 4.85 -6.75 -2.70
CA ASP A 160 4.58 -7.06 -1.31
C ASP A 160 5.30 -8.34 -0.84
N PHE A 161 5.84 -9.16 -1.78
CA PHE A 161 6.56 -10.40 -1.48
C PHE A 161 7.92 -10.10 -0.87
N ARG A 162 7.96 -10.17 0.46
CA ARG A 162 9.15 -9.85 1.27
C ARG A 162 9.15 -10.57 2.61
N LEU A 163 10.33 -10.69 3.19
CA LEU A 163 10.53 -11.06 4.57
C LEU A 163 10.94 -9.82 5.37
N LEU A 164 10.34 -9.66 6.55
CA LEU A 164 10.70 -8.63 7.53
C LEU A 164 11.15 -9.28 8.84
N SER A 165 12.22 -8.78 9.44
CA SER A 165 12.64 -9.14 10.80
C SER A 165 11.62 -8.66 11.85
N GLN A 166 11.64 -9.22 13.05
CA GLN A 166 10.76 -8.83 14.14
C GLN A 166 10.76 -7.31 14.39
N ARG A 167 11.94 -6.67 14.40
CA ARG A 167 12.03 -5.22 14.62
C ARG A 167 11.42 -4.42 13.47
N ALA A 168 11.57 -4.86 12.23
CA ALA A 168 10.93 -4.23 11.09
C ALA A 168 9.40 -4.42 11.13
N VAL A 169 8.92 -5.61 11.52
CA VAL A 169 7.49 -5.90 11.73
C VAL A 169 6.90 -4.99 12.81
N LYS A 170 7.56 -4.86 13.96
CA LYS A 170 7.11 -3.96 15.03
C LYS A 170 7.03 -2.51 14.56
N SER A 171 8.01 -2.04 13.79
CA SER A 171 7.99 -0.69 13.23
C SER A 171 6.81 -0.50 12.26
N ILE A 172 6.59 -1.43 11.32
CA ILE A 172 5.45 -1.37 10.38
C ILE A 172 4.11 -1.48 11.10
N ALA A 173 4.00 -2.32 12.12
CA ALA A 173 2.79 -2.52 12.90
C ALA A 173 2.41 -1.27 13.73
N SER A 174 3.40 -0.48 14.17
CA SER A 174 3.19 0.76 14.92
C SER A 174 2.78 1.96 14.05
N LEU A 175 2.92 1.87 12.73
CA LEU A 175 2.46 2.93 11.83
C LEU A 175 0.95 2.81 11.63
N GLU A 176 0.20 3.72 12.23
CA GLU A 176 -1.27 3.67 12.29
C GLU A 176 -1.97 4.55 11.25
N GLU A 177 -1.33 4.83 10.15
CA GLU A 177 -1.92 5.63 9.06
C GLU A 177 -3.18 4.97 8.50
N TYR A 178 -4.26 5.74 8.34
CA TYR A 178 -5.50 5.26 7.74
C TYR A 178 -5.33 5.03 6.23
N ASN A 179 -4.73 6.01 5.54
CA ASN A 179 -4.44 5.93 4.11
C ASN A 179 -3.06 5.31 3.88
N ARG A 180 -2.94 4.01 4.16
CA ARG A 180 -1.66 3.30 4.01
C ARG A 180 -1.25 3.15 2.56
N PHE A 181 0.03 3.34 2.33
CA PHE A 181 0.72 2.96 1.12
C PHE A 181 1.95 2.13 1.50
N SER A 182 1.73 0.83 1.73
CA SER A 182 2.71 -0.07 2.33
C SER A 182 4.06 -0.07 1.61
N LYS A 183 4.10 0.07 0.28
CA LYS A 183 5.36 0.15 -0.47
C LYS A 183 6.24 1.31 -0.02
N GLY A 184 5.64 2.46 0.27
CA GLY A 184 6.37 3.61 0.81
C GLY A 184 6.81 3.40 2.25
N LEU A 185 5.94 2.82 3.08
CA LEU A 185 6.23 2.58 4.48
C LEU A 185 7.41 1.62 4.68
N PHE A 186 7.53 0.60 3.83
CA PHE A 186 8.68 -0.32 3.87
C PHE A 186 10.02 0.35 3.56
N GLU A 187 10.04 1.33 2.68
CA GLU A 187 11.24 2.13 2.41
C GLU A 187 11.48 3.16 3.53
N TRP A 188 10.41 3.77 4.04
CA TRP A 188 10.46 4.79 5.07
C TRP A 188 11.07 4.29 6.39
N ILE A 189 10.83 3.02 6.78
CA ILE A 189 11.42 2.45 7.99
C ILE A 189 12.94 2.29 7.93
N GLY A 190 13.56 2.37 6.74
CA GLY A 190 15.00 2.56 6.53
C GLY A 190 15.92 1.43 6.99
N TYR A 191 15.40 0.22 7.23
CA TYR A 191 16.22 -0.92 7.65
C TYR A 191 17.07 -1.49 6.51
N ASN A 192 18.16 -2.19 6.87
CA ASN A 192 19.05 -2.82 5.91
C ASN A 192 18.31 -3.88 5.08
N THR A 193 18.49 -3.79 3.75
CA THR A 193 17.68 -4.52 2.79
C THR A 193 18.55 -5.34 1.85
N LYS A 194 18.16 -6.62 1.64
CA LYS A 194 18.69 -7.48 0.58
C LYS A 194 17.63 -7.67 -0.50
N VAL A 195 17.99 -7.41 -1.75
CA VAL A 195 17.09 -7.57 -2.89
C VAL A 195 17.61 -8.66 -3.80
N PHE A 196 16.73 -9.58 -4.20
CA PHE A 196 17.01 -10.53 -5.28
C PHE A 196 15.89 -10.51 -6.32
N THR A 197 16.23 -10.78 -7.57
CA THR A 197 15.29 -10.80 -8.68
C THR A 197 14.81 -12.22 -8.98
N TYR A 198 13.51 -12.35 -9.30
CA TYR A 198 12.92 -13.60 -9.79
C TYR A 198 12.19 -13.38 -11.11
N GLN A 199 12.10 -14.43 -11.92
CA GLN A 199 11.34 -14.42 -13.16
C GLN A 199 9.84 -14.54 -12.85
N ASN A 200 9.07 -13.72 -13.54
CA ASN A 200 7.62 -13.72 -13.36
C ASN A 200 6.98 -15.01 -13.88
N VAL A 201 6.15 -15.62 -13.04
CA VAL A 201 5.27 -16.71 -13.45
C VAL A 201 3.92 -16.14 -13.88
N ALA A 202 3.41 -16.56 -15.05
CA ALA A 202 2.09 -16.14 -15.51
C ALA A 202 1.01 -16.66 -14.56
N ARG A 203 -0.04 -15.86 -14.32
CA ARG A 203 -1.21 -16.29 -13.54
C ARG A 203 -1.73 -17.63 -14.02
N GLN A 204 -1.89 -18.57 -13.10
CA GLN A 204 -2.47 -19.88 -13.44
C GLN A 204 -3.98 -19.80 -13.61
N LYS A 205 -4.69 -18.93 -12.85
CA LYS A 205 -6.15 -18.68 -12.91
C LYS A 205 -6.47 -17.24 -12.50
N GLY A 206 -7.58 -16.69 -13.00
CA GLY A 206 -8.14 -15.40 -12.61
C GLY A 206 -7.81 -14.22 -13.53
N GLU A 207 -8.72 -13.24 -13.58
CA GLU A 207 -8.57 -12.00 -14.37
C GLU A 207 -7.95 -10.88 -13.53
N SER A 208 -7.26 -9.93 -14.18
CA SER A 208 -6.72 -8.75 -13.50
C SER A 208 -7.86 -7.87 -12.97
N LYS A 209 -8.01 -7.75 -11.65
CA LYS A 209 -9.03 -6.92 -10.98
C LYS A 209 -8.70 -5.41 -11.02
N TRP A 210 -7.61 -4.99 -11.70
CA TRP A 210 -7.15 -3.60 -11.78
C TRP A 210 -7.76 -2.88 -12.98
N SER A 211 -8.62 -1.88 -12.72
CA SER A 211 -9.09 -0.93 -13.73
C SER A 211 -8.15 0.28 -13.80
N PHE A 212 -8.15 1.00 -14.95
CA PHE A 212 -7.36 2.23 -15.13
C PHE A 212 -7.66 3.26 -14.03
N LYS A 213 -8.91 3.39 -13.59
CA LYS A 213 -9.32 4.29 -12.50
C LYS A 213 -8.69 3.90 -11.15
N LYS A 214 -8.63 2.59 -10.85
CA LYS A 214 -7.96 2.09 -9.62
C LYS A 214 -6.46 2.38 -9.64
N LEU A 215 -5.82 2.18 -10.80
CA LEU A 215 -4.40 2.45 -10.96
C LEU A 215 -4.07 3.95 -10.81
N PHE A 216 -4.93 4.82 -11.37
CA PHE A 216 -4.79 6.27 -11.26
C PHE A 216 -4.95 6.75 -9.81
N ASN A 217 -5.99 6.28 -9.10
CA ASN A 217 -6.20 6.61 -7.69
C ASN A 217 -5.03 6.13 -6.83
N TYR A 218 -4.55 4.90 -7.03
CA TYR A 218 -3.39 4.37 -6.33
C TYR A 218 -2.13 5.22 -6.57
N GLY A 219 -1.98 5.76 -7.78
CA GLY A 219 -0.92 6.71 -8.12
C GLY A 219 -1.02 8.03 -7.36
N ILE A 220 -2.23 8.57 -7.23
CA ILE A 220 -2.50 9.78 -6.42
C ILE A 220 -2.24 9.51 -4.94
N ASP A 221 -2.68 8.36 -4.44
CA ASP A 221 -2.45 7.96 -3.05
C ASP A 221 -0.96 7.91 -2.72
N GLY A 222 -0.15 7.27 -3.56
CA GLY A 222 1.31 7.25 -3.40
C GLY A 222 1.96 8.64 -3.44
N LEU A 223 1.47 9.53 -4.33
CA LEU A 223 2.01 10.88 -4.46
C LEU A 223 1.70 11.75 -3.24
N ILE A 224 0.48 11.67 -2.70
CA ILE A 224 0.02 12.56 -1.62
C ILE A 224 0.46 12.05 -0.25
N SER A 225 0.54 10.72 -0.04
CA SER A 225 0.87 10.12 1.27
C SER A 225 2.28 10.49 1.77
N PHE A 226 3.24 10.69 0.87
CA PHE A 226 4.63 10.97 1.21
C PHE A 226 5.11 12.34 0.74
N ASN A 227 4.18 13.30 0.49
CA ASN A 227 4.61 14.54 -0.14
C ASN A 227 3.70 15.73 0.13
N SER A 228 4.29 16.85 0.52
CA SER A 228 3.63 18.16 0.63
C SER A 228 3.85 19.06 -0.61
N LYS A 229 4.63 18.62 -1.61
CA LYS A 229 4.94 19.41 -2.82
C LYS A 229 3.72 19.89 -3.59
N PRO A 230 2.62 19.09 -3.77
CA PRO A 230 1.43 19.58 -4.45
C PRO A 230 0.85 20.84 -3.80
N LEU A 231 0.82 20.91 -2.47
CA LEU A 231 0.41 22.12 -1.74
C LEU A 231 1.35 23.30 -1.97
N ARG A 232 2.66 23.05 -1.91
CA ARG A 232 3.67 24.08 -2.17
C ARG A 232 3.63 24.58 -3.61
N MET A 233 3.38 23.70 -4.59
CA MET A 233 3.21 24.09 -5.99
C MET A 233 2.05 25.06 -6.18
N MET A 234 0.93 24.89 -5.44
CA MET A 234 -0.19 25.84 -5.50
C MET A 234 0.22 27.23 -4.98
N ILE A 235 1.08 27.31 -3.96
CA ILE A 235 1.63 28.58 -3.46
C ILE A 235 2.49 29.27 -4.54
N TYR A 236 3.40 28.52 -5.17
CA TYR A 236 4.27 29.08 -6.24
C TYR A 236 3.45 29.52 -7.46
N LEU A 237 2.46 28.70 -7.86
CA LEU A 237 1.55 29.05 -8.95
C LEU A 237 0.76 30.32 -8.61
N GLY A 238 0.22 30.44 -7.39
CA GLY A 238 -0.47 31.62 -6.92
C GLY A 238 0.41 32.88 -6.94
N LEU A 239 1.66 32.78 -6.43
CA LEU A 239 2.62 33.87 -6.46
C LEU A 239 3.01 34.28 -7.89
N PHE A 240 3.16 33.32 -8.78
CA PHE A 240 3.46 33.58 -10.20
C PHE A 240 2.34 34.37 -10.88
N ILE A 241 1.08 33.90 -10.71
CA ILE A 241 -0.11 34.57 -11.27
C ILE A 241 -0.28 35.95 -10.66
N PHE A 242 -0.10 36.07 -9.34
CA PHE A 242 -0.17 37.37 -8.65
C PHE A 242 0.86 38.36 -9.24
N SER A 243 2.09 37.92 -9.44
CA SER A 243 3.14 38.78 -10.02
C SER A 243 2.79 39.23 -11.44
N ILE A 244 2.30 38.33 -12.30
CA ILE A 244 1.82 38.68 -13.65
C ILE A 244 0.65 39.66 -13.57
N SER A 245 -0.31 39.44 -12.67
CA SER A 245 -1.47 40.31 -12.52
C SER A 245 -1.07 41.73 -12.10
N VAL A 246 -0.12 41.86 -11.16
CA VAL A 246 0.41 43.15 -10.74
C VAL A 246 1.09 43.89 -11.92
N LEU A 247 1.96 43.20 -12.69
CA LEU A 247 2.59 43.78 -13.85
C LEU A 247 1.57 44.22 -14.93
N TYR A 248 0.53 43.42 -15.15
CA TYR A 248 -0.55 43.76 -16.07
C TYR A 248 -1.39 44.96 -15.60
N ILE A 249 -1.67 45.09 -14.30
CA ILE A 249 -2.35 46.24 -13.75
C ILE A 249 -1.53 47.50 -13.92
N ILE A 250 -0.22 47.44 -13.67
CA ILE A 250 0.70 48.55 -13.88
C ILE A 250 0.72 48.97 -15.35
N TYR A 251 0.81 47.99 -16.27
CA TYR A 251 0.76 48.24 -17.73
C TYR A 251 -0.53 48.93 -18.13
N LEU A 252 -1.69 48.45 -17.67
CA LEU A 252 -2.99 49.09 -17.97
C LEU A 252 -3.10 50.49 -17.42
N PHE A 253 -2.60 50.70 -16.20
CA PHE A 253 -2.61 52.04 -15.59
C PHE A 253 -1.81 53.04 -16.41
N ILE A 254 -0.61 52.69 -16.84
CA ILE A 254 0.23 53.52 -17.68
C ILE A 254 -0.43 53.77 -19.05
N ASN A 255 -1.02 52.75 -19.66
CA ASN A 255 -1.70 52.87 -20.95
C ASN A 255 -2.91 53.80 -20.89
N ILE A 256 -3.71 53.71 -19.83
CA ILE A 256 -4.85 54.60 -19.60
C ILE A 256 -4.39 56.05 -19.41
N MET A 257 -3.29 56.27 -18.71
CA MET A 257 -2.73 57.63 -18.48
C MET A 257 -2.22 58.28 -19.80
N ILE A 258 -1.74 57.46 -20.74
CA ILE A 258 -1.18 57.97 -22.02
C ILE A 258 -2.27 58.08 -23.10
N SER A 259 -3.14 57.06 -23.22
CA SER A 259 -4.04 56.87 -24.40
C SER A 259 -5.50 57.13 -24.05
N GLY A 260 -5.85 57.43 -22.79
CA GLY A 260 -7.24 57.58 -22.32
C GLY A 260 -7.98 56.23 -22.21
N VAL A 261 -9.23 56.29 -21.80
CA VAL A 261 -10.06 55.08 -21.61
C VAL A 261 -10.69 54.67 -22.96
N ASN A 262 -10.13 53.63 -23.57
CA ASN A 262 -10.83 52.91 -24.65
C ASN A 262 -11.55 51.70 -24.05
N ILE A 263 -12.82 51.50 -24.44
CA ILE A 263 -13.67 50.40 -23.93
C ILE A 263 -13.60 49.12 -24.81
N PRO A 264 -12.50 48.60 -25.28
CA PRO A 264 -12.37 47.23 -25.71
C PRO A 264 -11.68 46.47 -24.60
N GLY A 265 -12.35 45.59 -23.89
CA GLY A 265 -11.71 44.78 -22.80
C GLY A 265 -12.63 43.73 -22.23
N TYR A 266 -13.91 43.64 -22.72
CA TYR A 266 -14.88 42.68 -22.18
C TYR A 266 -14.38 41.23 -22.30
N PHE A 267 -13.85 40.81 -23.47
CA PHE A 267 -13.35 39.45 -23.67
C PHE A 267 -12.13 39.15 -22.77
N SER A 268 -11.16 40.04 -22.70
CA SER A 268 -9.97 39.81 -21.86
C SER A 268 -10.30 39.77 -20.37
N THR A 269 -11.25 40.59 -19.92
CA THR A 269 -11.69 40.59 -18.52
C THR A 269 -12.39 39.29 -18.15
N ILE A 270 -13.33 38.80 -19.00
CA ILE A 270 -14.02 37.55 -18.75
C ILE A 270 -13.02 36.36 -18.83
N ALA A 271 -12.14 36.36 -19.83
CA ALA A 271 -11.13 35.31 -19.94
C ALA A 271 -10.22 35.25 -18.70
N ALA A 272 -9.78 36.40 -18.19
CA ALA A 272 -8.99 36.47 -16.96
C ALA A 272 -9.77 35.97 -15.72
N ILE A 273 -11.04 36.36 -15.57
CA ILE A 273 -11.89 35.90 -14.46
C ILE A 273 -12.08 34.38 -14.49
N LEU A 274 -12.41 33.83 -15.68
CA LEU A 274 -12.61 32.38 -15.84
C LEU A 274 -11.31 31.60 -15.58
N LEU A 275 -10.18 32.09 -16.08
CA LEU A 275 -8.87 31.46 -15.85
C LEU A 275 -8.51 31.46 -14.36
N LEU A 276 -8.60 32.61 -13.70
CA LEU A 276 -8.31 32.74 -12.25
C LEU A 276 -9.28 31.91 -11.43
N GLY A 277 -10.58 31.95 -11.75
CA GLY A 277 -11.58 31.11 -11.08
C GLY A 277 -11.31 29.62 -11.24
N GLY A 278 -10.93 29.17 -12.43
CA GLY A 278 -10.53 27.78 -12.68
C GLY A 278 -9.33 27.35 -11.86
N ILE A 279 -8.29 28.18 -11.78
CA ILE A 279 -7.09 27.92 -10.97
C ILE A 279 -7.43 27.88 -9.47
N GLN A 280 -8.29 28.79 -9.00
CA GLN A 280 -8.75 28.78 -7.60
C GLN A 280 -9.51 27.50 -7.27
N LEU A 281 -10.41 27.02 -8.14
CA LEU A 281 -11.14 25.77 -7.93
C LEU A 281 -10.20 24.56 -7.88
N ILE A 282 -9.18 24.50 -8.74
CA ILE A 282 -8.15 23.44 -8.69
C ILE A 282 -7.39 23.50 -7.37
N SER A 283 -6.98 24.69 -6.92
CA SER A 283 -6.24 24.87 -5.67
C SER A 283 -7.07 24.43 -4.46
N ILE A 284 -8.36 24.81 -4.42
CA ILE A 284 -9.31 24.37 -3.39
C ILE A 284 -9.48 22.84 -3.43
N GLY A 285 -9.57 22.25 -4.63
CA GLY A 285 -9.65 20.81 -4.80
C GLY A 285 -8.44 20.07 -4.19
N VAL A 286 -7.22 20.57 -4.42
CA VAL A 286 -6.00 20.00 -3.83
C VAL A 286 -6.05 20.12 -2.30
N VAL A 287 -6.39 21.28 -1.75
CA VAL A 287 -6.53 21.46 -0.30
C VAL A 287 -7.61 20.53 0.26
N GLY A 288 -8.75 20.39 -0.43
CA GLY A 288 -9.83 19.50 -0.05
C GLY A 288 -9.38 18.03 0.05
N GLU A 289 -8.51 17.56 -0.84
CA GLU A 289 -7.95 16.21 -0.78
C GLU A 289 -7.12 15.99 0.50
N TYR A 290 -6.26 16.95 0.88
CA TYR A 290 -5.49 16.87 2.13
C TYR A 290 -6.38 16.94 3.37
N ILE A 291 -7.40 17.82 3.38
CA ILE A 291 -8.38 17.90 4.48
C ILE A 291 -9.13 16.57 4.58
N GLY A 292 -9.53 15.96 3.47
CA GLY A 292 -10.16 14.64 3.45
C GLY A 292 -9.31 13.58 4.14
N ARG A 293 -8.01 13.54 3.88
CA ARG A 293 -7.08 12.61 4.54
C ARG A 293 -6.96 12.87 6.03
N ILE A 294 -6.76 14.14 6.43
CA ILE A 294 -6.72 14.54 7.85
C ILE A 294 -8.02 14.12 8.56
N TYR A 295 -9.18 14.29 7.90
CA TYR A 295 -10.46 13.88 8.46
C TYR A 295 -10.52 12.38 8.79
N TYR A 296 -10.00 11.52 7.90
CA TYR A 296 -9.97 10.08 8.15
C TYR A 296 -8.99 9.71 9.26
N GLU A 297 -7.82 10.38 9.35
CA GLU A 297 -6.85 10.18 10.43
C GLU A 297 -7.43 10.59 11.80
N VAL A 298 -8.04 11.77 11.88
CA VAL A 298 -8.64 12.28 13.13
C VAL A 298 -9.83 11.44 13.59
N LYS A 299 -10.55 10.81 12.64
CA LYS A 299 -11.70 9.95 12.94
C LYS A 299 -11.31 8.66 13.67
N ALA A 300 -10.05 8.24 13.55
CA ALA A 300 -9.43 7.10 14.25
C ALA A 300 -10.28 5.82 14.24
N ARG A 301 -10.96 5.51 13.13
CA ARG A 301 -11.73 4.28 12.99
C ARG A 301 -10.78 3.09 12.88
N PRO A 302 -11.11 1.92 13.46
CA PRO A 302 -10.35 0.70 13.27
C PRO A 302 -10.14 0.41 11.78
N LYS A 303 -8.95 -0.01 11.39
CA LYS A 303 -8.59 -0.32 9.99
C LYS A 303 -9.31 -1.56 9.47
N TYR A 304 -9.65 -2.47 10.37
CA TYR A 304 -10.41 -3.69 10.13
C TYR A 304 -11.20 -4.07 11.37
N ILE A 305 -12.18 -4.94 11.21
CA ILE A 305 -12.95 -5.54 12.30
C ILE A 305 -12.90 -7.05 12.09
N ILE A 306 -12.44 -7.78 13.10
CA ILE A 306 -12.35 -9.23 13.06
C ILE A 306 -13.75 -9.82 13.30
N GLN A 307 -14.17 -10.74 12.44
CA GLN A 307 -15.40 -11.50 12.58
C GLN A 307 -15.14 -12.90 13.17
N ALA A 308 -14.05 -13.53 12.74
CA ALA A 308 -13.68 -14.87 13.19
C ALA A 308 -12.15 -15.05 13.16
N THR A 309 -11.64 -15.85 14.09
CA THR A 309 -10.22 -16.21 14.16
C THR A 309 -10.03 -17.46 15.00
N ASN A 310 -8.91 -18.18 14.82
CA ASN A 310 -8.44 -19.24 15.70
C ASN A 310 -7.21 -18.82 16.52
N LEU A 311 -6.86 -17.52 16.54
CA LEU A 311 -5.74 -17.02 17.34
C LEU A 311 -6.18 -16.83 18.79
N SER A 312 -5.61 -17.60 19.71
CA SER A 312 -5.93 -17.57 21.16
C SER A 312 -5.67 -16.23 21.84
N SER A 313 -4.75 -15.40 21.31
CA SER A 313 -4.47 -14.07 21.84
C SER A 313 -5.67 -13.12 21.68
N ILE A 314 -6.40 -13.21 20.57
CA ILE A 314 -7.56 -12.33 20.29
C ILE A 314 -8.79 -12.77 21.11
N GLU A 315 -9.00 -14.09 21.27
CA GLU A 315 -10.12 -14.60 22.09
C GLU A 315 -10.04 -14.16 23.56
N ASN A 316 -8.84 -13.94 24.09
CA ASN A 316 -8.64 -13.46 25.47
C ASN A 316 -8.94 -11.96 25.60
N ASP A 317 -8.56 -11.14 24.64
CA ASP A 317 -8.84 -9.70 24.62
C ASP A 317 -10.35 -9.42 24.54
N GLU A 318 -11.10 -10.17 23.72
CA GLU A 318 -12.56 -10.04 23.65
C GLU A 318 -13.25 -10.45 24.97
N LYS A 319 -12.77 -11.50 25.64
CA LYS A 319 -13.31 -11.90 26.95
C LYS A 319 -13.06 -10.87 28.03
N ASP A 320 -11.95 -10.13 27.97
CA ASP A 320 -11.62 -9.07 28.93
C ASP A 320 -12.40 -7.78 28.63
N ILE A 321 -12.66 -7.46 27.38
CA ILE A 321 -13.55 -6.34 26.98
C ILE A 321 -14.99 -6.61 27.46
N HIS A 322 -15.52 -7.81 27.27
CA HIS A 322 -16.85 -8.17 27.78
C HIS A 322 -16.97 -8.10 29.32
N LYS A 323 -15.90 -8.40 30.07
CA LYS A 323 -15.88 -8.25 31.52
C LYS A 323 -15.89 -6.79 31.99
N VAL A 324 -15.36 -5.86 31.21
CA VAL A 324 -15.33 -4.42 31.54
C VAL A 324 -16.71 -3.79 31.33
N TYR A 325 -17.48 -4.24 30.34
CA TYR A 325 -18.84 -3.71 30.05
C TYR A 325 -19.97 -4.46 30.77
N SER A 326 -19.67 -5.54 31.52
CA SER A 326 -20.65 -6.30 32.32
C SER A 326 -20.63 -5.91 33.82
N LYS A 327 -19.92 -4.86 34.18
CA LYS A 327 -19.96 -4.21 35.49
C LYS A 327 -20.60 -2.82 35.37
#